data_921d3903c507d5c245f34c1cdd120bcd
#
_entry.id   921d3903c507d5c245f34c1cdd120bcd
#
_cell.length_a   1.000
_cell.length_b   1.000
_cell.length_c   1.000
_cell.angle_alpha   90.00
_cell.angle_beta   90.00
_cell.angle_gamma   90.00
#
_symmetry.space_group_name_H-M   'P 1'
#
loop_
_entity.id
_entity.type
_entity.pdbx_description
1 polymer ?
#
loop_
_entity_poly.entity_id
_entity_poly.type
_entity_poly.pdbx_seq_one_letter_code
_entity_poly.pdbx_strand_id
1 'polypeptide(L)'
;MEINKVIGEGVKKLPFKELVKRIGPGLIATGIVIGPGAVTTAAMLGGNYGYDLIWLLIPIIFMGITFMMVTNRLAITTGLPTIHAIHKYYGPIASGIVGTATFIACLFFTMGNISGTGAGMNLIFGINWKIGSAIMVAIVIYLSLIHI
;
A
#
# COMPACT_ATOMS: atom_id res chain seq x y z
N MET A 1 38.90 -6.81 3.93
CA MET A 1 39.42 -5.77 4.84
C MET A 1 38.62 -4.46 4.81
N GLU A 2 37.51 -4.36 4.03
CA GLU A 2 36.68 -3.16 3.94
C GLU A 2 35.40 -3.18 4.83
N ILE A 3 34.96 -4.35 5.26
CA ILE A 3 33.72 -4.47 6.07
C ILE A 3 33.86 -3.84 7.47
N ASN A 4 35.07 -3.87 8.06
CA ASN A 4 35.31 -3.26 9.36
C ASN A 4 35.35 -1.72 9.34
N LYS A 5 35.51 -1.09 8.17
CA LYS A 5 35.50 0.36 8.03
C LYS A 5 34.08 0.94 8.03
N VAL A 6 33.10 0.14 7.59
CA VAL A 6 31.68 0.53 7.54
C VAL A 6 31.02 0.42 8.92
N ILE A 7 31.53 -0.45 9.81
CA ILE A 7 30.98 -0.65 11.17
C ILE A 7 31.57 0.37 12.16
N GLY A 8 32.74 0.96 11.86
CA GLY A 8 33.45 1.89 12.76
C GLY A 8 33.05 3.36 12.65
N GLU A 9 32.35 3.78 11.62
CA GLU A 9 31.76 5.12 11.56
C GLU A 9 30.44 5.09 12.35
N GLY A 10 30.54 5.44 13.64
CA GLY A 10 29.40 5.55 14.53
C GLY A 10 28.23 6.27 13.84
N VAL A 11 27.04 5.74 14.05
CA VAL A 11 25.75 6.27 13.55
C VAL A 11 25.75 7.79 13.75
N LYS A 12 26.20 8.52 12.71
CA LYS A 12 26.22 9.99 12.71
C LYS A 12 24.76 10.41 12.89
N LYS A 13 24.45 11.01 14.05
CA LYS A 13 23.10 11.52 14.33
C LYS A 13 22.74 12.46 13.19
N LEU A 14 21.92 11.98 12.27
CA LEU A 14 21.43 12.77 11.14
C LEU A 14 20.66 13.97 11.69
N PRO A 15 20.90 15.18 11.18
CA PRO A 15 20.12 16.33 11.57
C PRO A 15 18.64 16.05 11.29
N PHE A 16 17.75 16.50 12.16
CA PHE A 16 16.31 16.27 12.10
C PHE A 16 15.72 16.52 10.71
N LYS A 17 16.22 17.53 10.01
CA LYS A 17 15.81 17.88 8.63
C LYS A 17 16.13 16.78 7.59
N GLU A 18 17.26 16.11 7.73
CA GLU A 18 17.61 14.96 6.86
C GLU A 18 16.83 13.71 7.23
N LEU A 19 16.54 13.51 8.52
CA LEU A 19 15.70 12.42 8.99
C LEU A 19 14.29 12.53 8.39
N VAL A 20 13.67 13.71 8.47
CA VAL A 20 12.35 13.97 7.88
C VAL A 20 12.35 13.75 6.37
N LYS A 21 13.42 14.16 5.66
CA LYS A 21 13.55 13.94 4.22
C LYS A 21 13.65 12.47 3.84
N ARG A 22 14.27 11.64 4.69
CA ARG A 22 14.37 10.18 4.47
C ARG A 22 13.09 9.43 4.85
N ILE A 23 12.34 9.93 5.82
CA ILE A 23 11.05 9.36 6.24
C ILE A 23 9.92 9.70 5.24
N GLY A 24 10.05 10.82 4.51
CA GLY A 24 9.03 11.32 3.58
C GLY A 24 8.49 10.26 2.61
N PRO A 25 9.33 9.51 1.87
CA PRO A 25 8.85 8.45 0.98
C PRO A 25 8.07 7.34 1.70
N GLY A 26 8.49 6.96 2.91
CA GLY A 26 7.80 5.98 3.74
C GLY A 26 6.43 6.47 4.23
N LEU A 27 6.33 7.74 4.62
CA LEU A 27 5.06 8.35 5.03
C LEU A 27 4.08 8.44 3.85
N ILE A 28 4.56 8.79 2.66
CA ILE A 28 3.73 8.81 1.45
C ILE A 28 3.22 7.40 1.13
N ALA A 29 4.10 6.39 1.15
CA ALA A 29 3.72 5.00 0.92
C ALA A 29 2.68 4.52 1.95
N THR A 30 2.84 4.87 3.23
CA THR A 30 1.88 4.55 4.28
C THR A 30 0.53 5.24 4.03
N GLY A 31 0.54 6.50 3.64
CA GLY A 31 -0.68 7.26 3.30
C GLY A 31 -1.45 6.65 2.13
N ILE A 32 -0.76 6.08 1.15
CA ILE A 32 -1.37 5.38 0.01
C ILE A 32 -2.05 4.08 0.46
N VAL A 33 -1.44 3.34 1.38
CA VAL A 33 -1.97 2.05 1.89
C VAL A 33 -3.16 2.26 2.82
N ILE A 34 -3.14 3.30 3.68
CA ILE A 34 -4.26 3.65 4.56
C ILE A 34 -5.26 4.50 3.78
N GLY A 35 -5.87 3.88 2.78
CA GLY A 35 -6.92 4.53 1.99
C GLY A 35 -8.31 4.47 2.65
N PRO A 36 -9.28 5.26 2.13
CA PRO A 36 -10.66 5.28 2.64
C PRO A 36 -11.31 3.89 2.71
N GLY A 37 -10.97 3.00 1.76
CA GLY A 37 -11.46 1.62 1.73
C GLY A 37 -10.96 0.80 2.92
N ALA A 38 -9.70 0.94 3.31
CA ALA A 38 -9.15 0.23 4.48
C ALA A 38 -9.83 0.67 5.77
N VAL A 39 -10.04 1.99 5.94
CA VAL A 39 -10.73 2.57 7.10
C VAL A 39 -12.18 2.08 7.18
N THR A 40 -12.89 2.12 6.06
CA THR A 40 -14.29 1.66 5.98
C THR A 40 -14.42 0.18 6.32
N THR A 41 -13.53 -0.66 5.76
CA THR A 41 -13.52 -2.10 6.03
C THR A 41 -13.22 -2.38 7.50
N ALA A 42 -12.24 -1.69 8.09
CA ALA A 42 -11.92 -1.83 9.51
C ALA A 42 -13.10 -1.41 10.41
N ALA A 43 -13.75 -0.29 10.07
CA ALA A 43 -14.95 0.17 10.79
C ALA A 43 -16.10 -0.83 10.70
N MET A 44 -16.37 -1.40 9.53
CA MET A 44 -17.40 -2.44 9.34
C MET A 44 -17.10 -3.72 10.11
N LEU A 45 -15.84 -4.16 10.10
CA LEU A 45 -15.40 -5.32 10.88
C LEU A 45 -15.60 -5.08 12.37
N GLY A 46 -15.15 -3.92 12.87
CA GLY A 46 -15.35 -3.55 14.28
C GLY A 46 -16.83 -3.42 14.67
N GLY A 47 -17.66 -2.84 13.79
CA GLY A 47 -19.09 -2.70 14.03
C GLY A 47 -19.86 -4.03 14.05
N ASN A 48 -19.48 -4.99 13.21
CA ASN A 48 -20.16 -6.28 13.11
C ASN A 48 -19.66 -7.33 14.12
N TYR A 49 -18.38 -7.32 14.43
CA TYR A 49 -17.71 -8.37 15.23
C TYR A 49 -17.12 -7.86 16.55
N GLY A 50 -17.20 -6.56 16.80
CA GLY A 50 -16.61 -5.97 18.00
C GLY A 50 -15.11 -6.27 18.10
N TYR A 51 -14.70 -6.84 19.22
CA TYR A 51 -13.30 -7.17 19.49
C TYR A 51 -12.90 -8.61 19.14
N ASP A 52 -13.83 -9.43 18.69
CA ASP A 52 -13.59 -10.86 18.45
C ASP A 52 -12.52 -11.14 17.38
N LEU A 53 -12.32 -10.21 16.45
CA LEU A 53 -11.36 -10.33 15.36
C LEU A 53 -10.01 -9.65 15.64
N ILE A 54 -9.79 -9.07 16.80
CA ILE A 54 -8.52 -8.38 17.13
C ILE A 54 -7.31 -9.31 17.04
N TRP A 55 -7.46 -10.57 17.39
CA TRP A 55 -6.37 -11.55 17.29
C TRP A 55 -5.85 -11.75 15.86
N LEU A 56 -6.68 -11.49 14.84
CA LEU A 56 -6.28 -11.56 13.42
C LEU A 56 -5.27 -10.47 13.04
N LEU A 57 -5.19 -9.38 13.81
CA LEU A 57 -4.21 -8.32 13.53
C LEU A 57 -2.78 -8.84 13.62
N ILE A 58 -2.50 -9.75 14.57
CA ILE A 58 -1.15 -10.30 14.77
C ILE A 58 -0.66 -11.04 13.52
N PRO A 59 -1.36 -12.07 13.01
CA PRO A 59 -0.93 -12.77 11.79
C PRO A 59 -0.95 -11.88 10.55
N ILE A 60 -1.90 -10.95 10.41
CA ILE A 60 -1.98 -10.04 9.27
C ILE A 60 -0.75 -9.11 9.24
N ILE A 61 -0.37 -8.52 10.37
CA ILE A 61 0.81 -7.65 10.45
C ILE A 61 2.07 -8.46 10.14
N PHE A 62 2.23 -9.64 10.73
CA PHE A 62 3.37 -10.51 10.48
C PHE A 62 3.50 -10.88 9.00
N MET A 63 2.42 -11.34 8.39
CA MET A 63 2.38 -11.67 6.96
C MET A 63 2.67 -10.46 6.08
N GLY A 64 2.05 -9.30 6.38
CA GLY A 64 2.25 -8.06 5.63
C GLY A 64 3.71 -7.61 5.63
N ILE A 65 4.36 -7.57 6.79
CA ILE A 65 5.78 -7.23 6.92
C ILE A 65 6.64 -8.24 6.17
N THR A 66 6.39 -9.53 6.33
CA THR A 66 7.18 -10.60 5.70
C THR A 66 7.09 -10.51 4.17
N PHE A 67 5.89 -10.41 3.61
CA PHE A 67 5.72 -10.31 2.16
C PHE A 67 6.34 -9.03 1.59
N MET A 68 6.16 -7.91 2.28
CA MET A 68 6.78 -6.64 1.86
C MET A 68 8.31 -6.72 1.86
N MET A 69 8.91 -7.32 2.89
CA MET A 69 10.36 -7.52 2.95
C MET A 69 10.87 -8.43 1.84
N VAL A 70 10.21 -9.57 1.61
CA VAL A 70 10.60 -10.54 0.57
C VAL A 70 10.51 -9.89 -0.81
N THR A 71 9.42 -9.18 -1.10
CA THR A 71 9.22 -8.50 -2.39
C THR A 71 10.27 -7.42 -2.64
N ASN A 72 10.54 -6.59 -1.64
CA ASN A 72 11.58 -5.55 -1.74
C ASN A 72 12.98 -6.15 -1.91
N ARG A 73 13.32 -7.20 -1.17
CA ARG A 73 14.61 -7.89 -1.33
C ARG A 73 14.75 -8.49 -2.72
N LEU A 74 13.70 -9.14 -3.24
CA LEU A 74 13.69 -9.69 -4.59
C LEU A 74 13.94 -8.58 -5.62
N ALA A 75 13.25 -7.45 -5.53
CA ALA A 75 13.42 -6.33 -6.45
C ALA A 75 14.84 -5.74 -6.39
N ILE A 76 15.41 -5.55 -5.19
CA ILE A 76 16.75 -5.00 -5.00
C ILE A 76 17.82 -5.98 -5.52
N THR A 77 17.71 -7.27 -5.21
CA THR A 77 18.73 -8.26 -5.57
C THR A 77 18.71 -8.60 -7.05
N THR A 78 17.56 -8.57 -7.69
CA THR A 78 17.42 -8.89 -9.12
C THR A 78 17.53 -7.68 -10.04
N GLY A 79 17.33 -6.47 -9.51
CA GLY A 79 17.23 -5.24 -10.30
C GLY A 79 16.02 -5.22 -11.24
N LEU A 80 15.07 -6.14 -11.05
CA LEU A 80 13.89 -6.32 -11.90
C LEU A 80 12.60 -6.04 -11.12
N PRO A 81 11.55 -5.52 -11.78
CA PRO A 81 10.21 -5.51 -11.20
C PRO A 81 9.79 -6.92 -10.79
N THR A 82 9.08 -7.06 -9.66
CA THR A 82 8.77 -8.37 -9.05
C THR A 82 8.15 -9.37 -10.02
N ILE A 83 7.20 -8.96 -10.85
CA ILE A 83 6.56 -9.84 -11.85
C ILE A 83 7.57 -10.32 -12.90
N HIS A 84 8.49 -9.46 -13.34
CA HIS A 84 9.54 -9.83 -14.28
C HIS A 84 10.56 -10.78 -13.66
N ALA A 85 10.90 -10.59 -12.39
CA ALA A 85 11.74 -11.52 -11.66
C ALA A 85 11.08 -12.91 -11.54
N ILE A 86 9.79 -12.97 -11.19
CA ILE A 86 9.02 -14.20 -11.15
C ILE A 86 8.99 -14.87 -12.53
N HIS A 87 8.76 -14.11 -13.60
CA HIS A 87 8.78 -14.64 -14.96
C HIS A 87 10.13 -15.29 -15.31
N LYS A 88 11.21 -14.59 -14.98
CA LYS A 88 12.58 -15.06 -15.29
C LYS A 88 12.98 -16.33 -14.55
N TYR A 89 12.61 -16.45 -13.26
CA TYR A 89 13.06 -17.55 -12.41
C TYR A 89 12.07 -18.70 -12.28
N TYR A 90 10.78 -18.44 -12.39
CA TYR A 90 9.69 -19.43 -12.19
C TYR A 90 8.87 -19.68 -13.45
N GLY A 91 9.14 -18.93 -14.54
CA GLY A 91 8.50 -19.13 -15.82
C GLY A 91 7.18 -18.36 -16.02
N PRO A 92 6.59 -18.46 -17.24
CA PRO A 92 5.43 -17.67 -17.64
C PRO A 92 4.14 -18.02 -16.90
N ILE A 93 3.97 -19.29 -16.51
CA ILE A 93 2.77 -19.73 -15.79
C ILE A 93 2.70 -19.10 -14.40
N ALA A 94 3.80 -19.13 -13.65
CA ALA A 94 3.85 -18.54 -12.31
C ALA A 94 3.64 -17.02 -12.36
N SER A 95 4.29 -16.32 -13.30
CA SER A 95 4.11 -14.88 -13.48
C SER A 95 2.70 -14.51 -13.93
N GLY A 96 2.07 -15.34 -14.76
CA GLY A 96 0.67 -15.17 -15.17
C GLY A 96 -0.30 -15.27 -14.00
N ILE A 97 -0.15 -16.30 -13.15
CA ILE A 97 -0.99 -16.47 -11.95
C ILE A 97 -0.84 -15.29 -11.00
N VAL A 98 0.42 -14.91 -10.67
CA VAL A 98 0.68 -13.79 -9.76
C VAL A 98 0.22 -12.46 -10.36
N GLY A 99 0.45 -12.23 -11.65
CA GLY A 99 0.00 -11.03 -12.34
C GLY A 99 -1.53 -10.89 -12.34
N THR A 100 -2.25 -11.96 -12.65
CA THR A 100 -3.71 -11.98 -12.62
C THR A 100 -4.25 -11.76 -11.21
N ALA A 101 -3.70 -12.45 -10.22
CA ALA A 101 -4.09 -12.28 -8.82
C ALA A 101 -3.86 -10.85 -8.34
N THR A 102 -2.72 -10.25 -8.69
CA THR A 102 -2.41 -8.85 -8.36
C THR A 102 -3.37 -7.89 -9.04
N PHE A 103 -3.68 -8.11 -10.31
CA PHE A 103 -4.64 -7.29 -11.05
C PHE A 103 -6.03 -7.30 -10.40
N ILE A 104 -6.53 -8.49 -10.06
CA ILE A 104 -7.81 -8.65 -9.37
C ILE A 104 -7.79 -7.95 -8.01
N ALA A 105 -6.72 -8.13 -7.23
CA ALA A 105 -6.55 -7.47 -5.93
C ALA A 105 -6.56 -5.94 -6.06
N CYS A 106 -5.87 -5.37 -7.07
CA CYS A 106 -5.88 -3.94 -7.35
C CYS A 106 -7.27 -3.42 -7.72
N LEU A 107 -8.05 -4.18 -8.50
CA LEU A 107 -9.44 -3.81 -8.83
C LEU A 107 -10.29 -3.72 -7.57
N PHE A 108 -10.29 -4.73 -6.71
CA PHE A 108 -11.06 -4.71 -5.47
C PHE A 108 -10.61 -3.62 -4.51
N PHE A 109 -9.30 -3.39 -4.41
CA PHE A 109 -8.75 -2.31 -3.59
C PHE A 109 -9.22 -0.93 -4.10
N THR A 110 -9.20 -0.72 -5.41
CA THR A 110 -9.68 0.53 -6.01
C THR A 110 -11.18 0.74 -5.79
N MET A 111 -11.99 -0.32 -5.95
CA MET A 111 -13.42 -0.27 -5.65
C MET A 111 -13.69 0.08 -4.18
N GLY A 112 -12.93 -0.49 -3.25
CA GLY A 112 -13.01 -0.17 -1.82
C GLY A 112 -12.68 1.31 -1.53
N ASN A 113 -11.65 1.86 -2.17
CA ASN A 113 -11.27 3.26 -2.02
C ASN A 113 -12.33 4.22 -2.58
N ILE A 114 -12.90 3.93 -3.74
CA ILE A 114 -13.97 4.71 -4.35
C ILE A 114 -15.21 4.70 -3.45
N SER A 115 -15.62 3.53 -2.98
CA SER A 115 -16.76 3.34 -2.09
C SER A 115 -16.58 4.06 -0.76
N GLY A 116 -15.40 3.91 -0.14
CA GLY A 116 -15.04 4.55 1.12
C GLY A 116 -15.01 6.07 1.02
N THR A 117 -14.49 6.60 -0.08
CA THR A 117 -14.49 8.06 -0.34
C THR A 117 -15.92 8.59 -0.51
N GLY A 118 -16.78 7.86 -1.24
CA GLY A 118 -18.20 8.21 -1.37
C GLY A 118 -18.92 8.22 -0.03
N ALA A 119 -18.66 7.24 0.83
CA ALA A 119 -19.22 7.19 2.18
C ALA A 119 -18.72 8.38 3.04
N GLY A 120 -17.45 8.74 2.95
CA GLY A 120 -16.89 9.93 3.60
C GLY A 120 -17.56 11.23 3.15
N MET A 121 -17.78 11.39 1.84
CA MET A 121 -18.50 12.54 1.28
C MET A 121 -19.95 12.60 1.77
N ASN A 122 -20.59 11.47 1.91
CA ASN A 122 -21.95 11.40 2.48
C ASN A 122 -21.97 11.84 3.95
N LEU A 123 -21.01 11.39 4.75
CA LEU A 123 -20.93 11.74 6.18
C LEU A 123 -20.63 13.23 6.41
N ILE A 124 -19.78 13.83 5.60
CA ILE A 124 -19.33 15.22 5.80
C ILE A 124 -20.30 16.21 5.17
N PHE A 125 -20.75 15.96 3.95
CA PHE A 125 -21.54 16.90 3.15
C PHE A 125 -22.99 16.51 2.95
N GLY A 126 -23.42 15.33 3.43
CA GLY A 126 -24.77 14.81 3.21
C GLY A 126 -25.09 14.45 1.75
N ILE A 127 -24.09 14.41 0.86
CA ILE A 127 -24.25 14.09 -0.56
C ILE A 127 -24.45 12.58 -0.69
N ASN A 128 -25.33 12.17 -1.62
CA ASN A 128 -25.52 10.75 -1.91
C ASN A 128 -24.15 10.10 -2.23
N TRP A 129 -23.83 9.00 -1.57
CA TRP A 129 -22.53 8.33 -1.68
C TRP A 129 -22.13 7.99 -3.13
N LYS A 130 -23.10 7.66 -4.02
CA LYS A 130 -22.85 7.38 -5.43
C LYS A 130 -22.37 8.63 -6.17
N ILE A 131 -22.97 9.77 -5.88
CA ILE A 131 -22.58 11.06 -6.48
C ILE A 131 -21.22 11.48 -5.96
N GLY A 132 -20.97 11.37 -4.66
CA GLY A 132 -19.69 11.65 -4.03
C GLY A 132 -18.56 10.80 -4.62
N SER A 133 -18.78 9.50 -4.81
CA SER A 133 -17.83 8.62 -5.46
C SER A 133 -17.53 9.03 -6.91
N ALA A 134 -18.56 9.35 -7.69
CA ALA A 134 -18.41 9.76 -9.09
C ALA A 134 -17.60 11.07 -9.22
N ILE A 135 -17.87 12.05 -8.36
CA ILE A 135 -17.11 13.33 -8.33
C ILE A 135 -15.64 13.07 -8.04
N MET A 136 -15.34 12.24 -7.02
CA MET A 136 -13.95 11.95 -6.65
C MET A 136 -13.21 11.18 -7.74
N VAL A 137 -13.86 10.23 -8.41
CA VAL A 137 -13.26 9.52 -9.56
C VAL A 137 -12.96 10.50 -10.70
N ALA A 138 -13.88 11.42 -11.01
CA ALA A 138 -13.66 12.44 -12.03
C ALA A 138 -12.46 13.35 -11.68
N ILE A 139 -12.34 13.77 -10.43
CA ILE A 139 -11.20 14.59 -9.95
C ILE A 139 -9.89 13.80 -10.09
N VAL A 140 -9.86 12.53 -9.68
CA VAL A 140 -8.66 11.68 -9.76
C VAL A 140 -8.24 11.48 -11.21
N ILE A 141 -9.19 11.22 -12.12
CA ILE A 141 -8.89 11.08 -13.55
C ILE A 141 -8.34 12.39 -14.11
N TYR A 142 -8.96 13.53 -13.78
CA TYR A 142 -8.51 14.84 -14.23
C TYR A 142 -7.08 15.15 -13.75
N LEU A 143 -6.79 14.92 -12.46
CA LEU A 143 -5.46 15.12 -11.90
C LEU A 143 -4.42 14.15 -12.49
N SER A 144 -4.81 12.91 -12.75
CA SER A 144 -3.95 11.91 -13.39
C SER A 144 -3.58 12.32 -14.82
N LEU A 145 -4.53 12.87 -15.59
CA LEU A 145 -4.29 13.34 -16.96
C LEU A 145 -3.39 14.58 -17.01
N ILE A 146 -3.39 15.42 -15.97
CA ILE A 146 -2.50 16.61 -15.91
C ILE A 146 -1.07 16.18 -15.57
N HIS A 147 -0.86 15.05 -14.87
CA HIS A 147 0.45 14.61 -14.40
C HIS A 147 1.15 13.64 -15.35
N ILE A 148 0.52 13.21 -16.46
CA ILE A 148 1.12 12.44 -17.53
C ILE A 148 1.63 13.38 -18.62
#